data_148a34b5b326062602825e54e398539b
#
_entry.id   148a34b5b326062602825e54e398539b
#
_cell.length_a   1.000
_cell.length_b   1.000
_cell.length_c   1.000
_cell.angle_alpha   90.00
_cell.angle_beta   90.00
_cell.angle_gamma   90.00
#
_symmetry.space_group_name_H-M   'P 1'
#
loop_
_entity.id
_entity.type
_entity.pdbx_description
1 polymer ?
#
loop_
_entity_poly.entity_id
_entity_poly.type
_entity_poly.pdbx_seq_one_letter_code
_entity_poly.pdbx_strand_id
1 'polypeptide(L)'
;ELDASLIIFDDELSPSQGNNIEKMVGKRVVDRAELILDIFALRARTSEARMQVELAQLEYMLPRLTRMWTHLERYKAGIGMRGPGETQLETDRRLVNHRIKLLKERLRDVERSREVQRQSRQHEFKASLVGYTNAGKSSILRALSNAPEVHVEDRLFATLDPLTREADVGDARVLLTDTVGFIRKLPHHLVASFRATLEEVNEADLLLHVIDASHEHWEEHKFVVDTVLEELGANEQPVLLVFNKIDQLDEEGLHALHE
;
A
#
# COMPACT_ATOMS: atom_id res chain seq x y z
N GLU A 1 29.80 -8.25 -18.16
CA GLU A 1 28.33 -8.37 -18.39
C GLU A 1 27.73 -9.06 -17.18
N LEU A 2 26.74 -8.43 -16.55
CA LEU A 2 26.00 -9.03 -15.45
C LEU A 2 24.99 -10.02 -16.04
N ASP A 3 25.00 -11.29 -15.60
CA ASP A 3 24.00 -12.29 -16.01
C ASP A 3 22.70 -12.08 -15.22
N ALA A 4 22.07 -10.93 -15.42
CA ALA A 4 20.81 -10.58 -14.78
C ALA A 4 19.67 -11.37 -15.39
N SER A 5 18.84 -12.02 -14.57
CA SER A 5 17.63 -12.72 -15.01
C SER A 5 16.39 -11.83 -15.01
N LEU A 6 16.43 -10.71 -14.30
CA LEU A 6 15.33 -9.79 -14.07
C LEU A 6 15.83 -8.34 -14.15
N ILE A 7 14.99 -7.46 -14.70
CA ILE A 7 15.22 -6.00 -14.70
C ILE A 7 14.10 -5.34 -13.94
N ILE A 8 14.45 -4.47 -12.98
CA ILE A 8 13.50 -3.73 -12.17
C ILE A 8 13.58 -2.25 -12.55
N PHE A 9 12.43 -1.64 -12.85
CA PHE A 9 12.30 -0.21 -13.10
C PHE A 9 11.70 0.48 -11.87
N ASP A 10 12.31 1.60 -11.47
CA ASP A 10 11.83 2.42 -10.34
C ASP A 10 10.69 3.39 -10.73
N ASP A 11 10.12 3.22 -11.91
CA ASP A 11 8.93 3.93 -12.38
C ASP A 11 7.86 2.95 -12.83
N GLU A 12 6.59 3.41 -12.84
CA GLU A 12 5.49 2.65 -13.42
C GLU A 12 5.61 2.65 -14.93
N LEU A 13 5.52 1.47 -15.54
CA LEU A 13 5.55 1.29 -17.00
C LEU A 13 4.14 1.06 -17.54
N SER A 14 3.81 1.70 -18.65
CA SER A 14 2.64 1.30 -19.39
C SER A 14 2.80 -0.13 -19.94
N PRO A 15 1.69 -0.85 -20.21
CA PRO A 15 1.75 -2.21 -20.75
C PRO A 15 2.60 -2.30 -22.02
N SER A 16 2.55 -1.29 -22.89
CA SER A 16 3.33 -1.21 -24.12
C SER A 16 4.82 -0.99 -23.86
N GLN A 17 5.17 -0.10 -22.94
CA GLN A 17 6.57 0.14 -22.57
C GLN A 17 7.22 -1.12 -22.01
N GLY A 18 6.58 -1.77 -21.03
CA GLY A 18 7.08 -3.02 -20.46
C GLY A 18 7.30 -4.10 -21.51
N ASN A 19 6.34 -4.29 -22.44
CA ASN A 19 6.47 -5.26 -23.53
C ASN A 19 7.63 -4.93 -24.50
N ASN A 20 7.82 -3.65 -24.83
CA ASN A 20 8.89 -3.25 -25.75
C ASN A 20 10.27 -3.44 -25.12
N ILE A 21 10.41 -3.11 -23.84
CA ILE A 21 11.66 -3.29 -23.11
C ILE A 21 11.99 -4.79 -22.99
N GLU A 22 11.02 -5.65 -22.60
CA GLU A 22 11.23 -7.10 -22.54
C GLU A 22 11.67 -7.70 -23.88
N LYS A 23 11.05 -7.26 -24.99
CA LYS A 23 11.45 -7.70 -26.33
C LYS A 23 12.86 -7.27 -26.69
N MET A 24 13.27 -6.07 -26.26
CA MET A 24 14.60 -5.51 -26.56
C MET A 24 15.69 -6.22 -25.74
N VAL A 25 15.45 -6.47 -24.46
CA VAL A 25 16.47 -7.01 -23.54
C VAL A 25 16.41 -8.54 -23.44
N GLY A 26 15.33 -9.18 -23.87
CA GLY A 26 15.13 -10.64 -23.77
C GLY A 26 15.00 -11.17 -22.34
N LYS A 27 14.74 -10.30 -21.36
CA LYS A 27 14.61 -10.63 -19.94
C LYS A 27 13.28 -10.11 -19.39
N ARG A 28 12.80 -10.71 -18.29
CA ARG A 28 11.59 -10.22 -17.60
C ARG A 28 11.85 -8.81 -17.06
N VAL A 29 10.83 -7.97 -17.18
CA VAL A 29 10.82 -6.61 -16.67
C VAL A 29 9.70 -6.49 -15.64
N VAL A 30 10.05 -6.04 -14.46
CA VAL A 30 9.14 -5.72 -13.36
C VAL A 30 9.21 -4.21 -13.14
N ASP A 31 8.08 -3.56 -13.07
CA ASP A 31 8.02 -2.15 -12.74
C ASP A 31 7.78 -1.94 -11.22
N ARG A 32 7.84 -0.68 -10.80
CA ARG A 32 7.66 -0.30 -9.41
C ARG A 32 6.30 -0.75 -8.84
N ALA A 33 5.22 -0.64 -9.64
CA ALA A 33 3.88 -1.02 -9.23
C ALA A 33 3.76 -2.54 -8.98
N GLU A 34 4.30 -3.35 -9.89
CA GLU A 34 4.32 -4.81 -9.76
C GLU A 34 5.12 -5.23 -8.51
N LEU A 35 6.28 -4.60 -8.27
CA LEU A 35 7.11 -4.90 -7.10
C LEU A 35 6.39 -4.57 -5.78
N ILE A 36 5.72 -3.41 -5.70
CA ILE A 36 4.95 -3.01 -4.51
C ILE A 36 3.79 -4.00 -4.27
N LEU A 37 3.07 -4.41 -5.32
CA LEU A 37 2.01 -5.41 -5.23
C LEU A 37 2.51 -6.75 -4.72
N ASP A 38 3.68 -7.19 -5.16
CA ASP A 38 4.29 -8.44 -4.68
C ASP A 38 4.68 -8.33 -3.19
N ILE A 39 5.23 -7.19 -2.75
CA ILE A 39 5.50 -6.94 -1.33
C ILE A 39 4.20 -6.98 -0.53
N PHE A 40 3.14 -6.34 -1.02
CA PHE A 40 1.83 -6.35 -0.35
C PHE A 40 1.24 -7.76 -0.25
N ALA A 41 1.37 -8.58 -1.31
CA ALA A 41 0.92 -9.97 -1.29
C ALA A 41 1.62 -10.80 -0.20
N LEU A 42 2.89 -10.53 0.06
CA LEU A 42 3.66 -11.17 1.13
C LEU A 42 3.26 -10.67 2.53
N ARG A 43 2.72 -9.45 2.64
CA ARG A 43 2.39 -8.79 3.91
C ARG A 43 0.94 -8.97 4.34
N ALA A 44 0.02 -9.18 3.41
CA ALA A 44 -1.41 -9.33 3.68
C ALA A 44 -1.68 -10.55 4.58
N ARG A 45 -2.10 -10.30 5.81
CA ARG A 45 -2.39 -11.35 6.82
C ARG A 45 -3.87 -11.64 6.92
N THR A 46 -4.71 -10.61 6.88
CA THR A 46 -6.16 -10.76 6.98
C THR A 46 -6.78 -11.18 5.65
N SER A 47 -7.99 -11.75 5.71
CA SER A 47 -8.77 -12.09 4.52
C SER A 47 -9.09 -10.84 3.70
N GLU A 48 -9.33 -9.72 4.35
CA GLU A 48 -9.63 -8.44 3.69
C GLU A 48 -8.42 -7.90 2.95
N ALA A 49 -7.25 -7.76 3.61
CA ALA A 49 -6.04 -7.30 2.94
C ALA A 49 -5.66 -8.20 1.76
N ARG A 50 -5.82 -9.52 1.89
CA ARG A 50 -5.60 -10.45 0.77
C ARG A 50 -6.54 -10.17 -0.40
N MET A 51 -7.82 -9.90 -0.14
CA MET A 51 -8.79 -9.55 -1.19
C MET A 51 -8.46 -8.21 -1.84
N GLN A 52 -8.01 -7.22 -1.07
CA GLN A 52 -7.58 -5.91 -1.58
C GLN A 52 -6.35 -6.03 -2.47
N VAL A 53 -5.33 -6.77 -2.02
CA VAL A 53 -4.12 -7.04 -2.82
C VAL A 53 -4.45 -7.82 -4.09
N GLU A 54 -5.27 -8.88 -3.99
CA GLU A 54 -5.71 -9.65 -5.15
C GLU A 54 -6.45 -8.78 -6.16
N LEU A 55 -7.34 -7.89 -5.68
CA LEU A 55 -8.05 -6.93 -6.53
C LEU A 55 -7.07 -6.02 -7.27
N ALA A 56 -6.13 -5.41 -6.55
CA ALA A 56 -5.12 -4.53 -7.13
C ALA A 56 -4.23 -5.25 -8.15
N GLN A 57 -3.79 -6.49 -7.85
CA GLN A 57 -3.02 -7.31 -8.78
C GLN A 57 -3.80 -7.62 -10.06
N LEU A 58 -5.09 -7.97 -9.96
CA LEU A 58 -5.93 -8.26 -11.11
C LEU A 58 -6.20 -7.02 -11.95
N GLU A 59 -6.42 -5.85 -11.33
CA GLU A 59 -6.59 -4.58 -12.04
C GLU A 59 -5.31 -4.15 -12.74
N TYR A 60 -4.15 -4.34 -12.12
CA TYR A 60 -2.84 -4.11 -12.73
C TYR A 60 -2.57 -5.07 -13.90
N MET A 61 -2.91 -6.35 -13.75
CA MET A 61 -2.66 -7.38 -14.77
C MET A 61 -3.60 -7.28 -15.97
N LEU A 62 -4.86 -6.87 -15.76
CA LEU A 62 -5.90 -6.88 -16.79
C LEU A 62 -5.49 -6.20 -18.10
N PRO A 63 -4.93 -4.96 -18.10
CA PRO A 63 -4.44 -4.33 -19.33
C PRO A 63 -3.16 -4.98 -19.88
N ARG A 64 -2.47 -5.77 -19.08
CA ARG A 64 -1.21 -6.46 -19.41
C ARG A 64 -1.41 -7.91 -19.88
N LEU A 65 -2.61 -8.46 -19.87
CA LEU A 65 -2.91 -9.83 -20.29
C LEU A 65 -2.47 -10.16 -21.70
N THR A 66 -2.58 -9.22 -22.64
CA THR A 66 -2.09 -9.40 -24.01
C THR A 66 -0.59 -9.67 -24.09
N ARG A 67 0.19 -9.12 -23.15
CA ARG A 67 1.65 -9.33 -23.05
C ARG A 67 1.99 -10.77 -22.64
N MET A 68 1.25 -11.33 -21.72
CA MET A 68 1.49 -12.69 -21.22
C MET A 68 1.22 -13.76 -22.30
N TRP A 69 0.29 -13.50 -23.22
CA TRP A 69 -0.08 -14.42 -24.29
C TRP A 69 0.92 -14.48 -25.43
N THR A 70 1.60 -13.39 -25.78
CA THR A 70 2.62 -13.40 -26.84
C THR A 70 3.79 -14.32 -26.54
N HIS A 71 4.08 -14.62 -25.29
CA HIS A 71 5.08 -15.61 -24.91
C HIS A 71 4.61 -17.04 -25.08
N LEU A 72 3.32 -17.32 -24.92
CA LEU A 72 2.74 -18.66 -25.10
C LEU A 72 2.51 -19.02 -26.57
N GLU A 73 2.20 -18.03 -27.43
CA GLU A 73 2.04 -18.24 -28.88
C GLU A 73 3.34 -18.62 -29.59
N ARG A 74 4.50 -18.17 -29.10
CA ARG A 74 5.80 -18.55 -29.68
C ARG A 74 6.07 -20.05 -29.65
N TYR A 75 5.41 -20.80 -28.77
CA TYR A 75 5.56 -22.27 -28.67
C TYR A 75 4.59 -23.06 -29.57
N LYS A 76 3.63 -22.41 -30.26
CA LYS A 76 2.57 -23.10 -31.05
C LYS A 76 2.31 -22.56 -32.45
N ALA A 77 3.21 -21.77 -33.06
CA ALA A 77 2.99 -21.20 -34.39
C ALA A 77 3.17 -22.23 -35.52
N GLY A 78 2.06 -22.87 -35.91
CA GLY A 78 1.86 -23.47 -37.22
C GLY A 78 1.11 -22.47 -38.13
N ILE A 79 1.58 -22.31 -39.35
CA ILE A 79 1.05 -21.37 -40.37
C ILE A 79 -0.41 -21.72 -40.69
N GLY A 80 -1.38 -20.80 -40.47
CA GLY A 80 -2.66 -20.80 -41.15
C GLY A 80 -3.95 -21.08 -40.41
N MET A 81 -3.97 -21.07 -39.08
CA MET A 81 -5.21 -21.11 -38.31
C MET A 81 -5.39 -19.79 -37.54
N ARG A 82 -6.60 -19.18 -37.63
CA ARG A 82 -7.11 -18.29 -36.59
C ARG A 82 -7.06 -19.10 -35.28
N GLY A 83 -6.02 -18.88 -34.49
CA GLY A 83 -5.69 -19.74 -33.36
C GLY A 83 -6.74 -19.63 -32.26
N PRO A 84 -6.85 -20.63 -31.41
CA PRO A 84 -7.63 -20.60 -30.15
C PRO A 84 -7.16 -19.48 -29.21
N GLY A 85 -6.08 -18.75 -29.53
CA GLY A 85 -5.50 -17.68 -28.73
C GLY A 85 -6.41 -16.47 -28.54
N GLU A 86 -7.10 -15.98 -29.59
CA GLU A 86 -8.01 -14.82 -29.42
C GLU A 86 -9.21 -15.19 -28.54
N THR A 87 -9.81 -16.35 -28.73
CA THR A 87 -10.93 -16.81 -27.90
C THR A 87 -10.51 -17.12 -26.46
N GLN A 88 -9.27 -17.56 -26.26
CA GLN A 88 -8.76 -17.88 -24.93
C GLN A 88 -8.39 -16.60 -24.16
N LEU A 89 -7.77 -15.62 -24.81
CA LEU A 89 -7.51 -14.30 -24.22
C LEU A 89 -8.82 -13.60 -23.79
N GLU A 90 -9.85 -13.70 -24.62
CA GLU A 90 -11.17 -13.15 -24.32
C GLU A 90 -11.84 -13.87 -23.16
N THR A 91 -11.68 -15.17 -23.07
CA THR A 91 -12.14 -15.99 -21.95
C THR A 91 -11.41 -15.62 -20.67
N ASP A 92 -10.09 -15.49 -20.71
CA ASP A 92 -9.29 -15.11 -19.55
C ASP A 92 -9.64 -13.69 -19.05
N ARG A 93 -9.79 -12.73 -19.98
CA ARG A 93 -10.29 -11.40 -19.64
C ARG A 93 -11.64 -11.42 -18.95
N ARG A 94 -12.55 -12.26 -19.42
CA ARG A 94 -13.87 -12.42 -18.82
C ARG A 94 -13.77 -13.02 -17.41
N LEU A 95 -12.93 -14.00 -17.21
CA LEU A 95 -12.69 -14.61 -15.89
C LEU A 95 -12.08 -13.60 -14.91
N VAL A 96 -11.07 -12.85 -15.34
CA VAL A 96 -10.44 -11.80 -14.50
C VAL A 96 -11.45 -10.70 -14.16
N ASN A 97 -12.22 -10.20 -15.12
CA ASN A 97 -13.26 -9.21 -14.85
C ASN A 97 -14.36 -9.73 -13.90
N HIS A 98 -14.75 -11.01 -14.04
CA HIS A 98 -15.68 -11.63 -13.11
C HIS A 98 -15.11 -11.71 -11.69
N ARG A 99 -13.82 -12.08 -11.56
CA ARG A 99 -13.13 -12.13 -10.27
C ARG A 99 -13.02 -10.75 -9.63
N ILE A 100 -12.65 -9.71 -10.40
CA ILE A 100 -12.63 -8.30 -9.96
C ILE A 100 -14.00 -7.90 -9.40
N LYS A 101 -15.09 -8.18 -10.14
CA LYS A 101 -16.44 -7.87 -9.70
C LYS A 101 -16.78 -8.54 -8.35
N LEU A 102 -16.49 -9.83 -8.24
CA LEU A 102 -16.75 -10.60 -7.02
C LEU A 102 -15.96 -10.08 -5.82
N LEU A 103 -14.68 -9.69 -6.02
CA LEU A 103 -13.86 -9.12 -4.97
C LEU A 103 -14.40 -7.75 -4.51
N LYS A 104 -14.80 -6.90 -5.45
CA LYS A 104 -15.43 -5.60 -5.14
C LYS A 104 -16.73 -5.76 -4.35
N GLU A 105 -17.55 -6.73 -4.68
CA GLU A 105 -18.77 -7.03 -3.94
C GLU A 105 -18.46 -7.48 -2.50
N ARG A 106 -17.53 -8.42 -2.33
CA ARG A 106 -17.11 -8.90 -1.01
C ARG A 106 -16.49 -7.80 -0.14
N LEU A 107 -15.65 -6.95 -0.72
CA LEU A 107 -15.05 -5.83 0.01
C LEU A 107 -16.11 -4.82 0.49
N ARG A 108 -17.13 -4.54 -0.32
CA ARG A 108 -18.27 -3.70 0.11
C ARG A 108 -19.05 -4.32 1.28
N ASP A 109 -19.20 -5.64 1.32
CA ASP A 109 -19.89 -6.31 2.43
C ASP A 109 -19.06 -6.23 3.71
N VAL A 110 -17.72 -6.33 3.61
CA VAL A 110 -16.80 -6.13 4.73
C VAL A 110 -16.90 -4.68 5.24
N GLU A 111 -16.87 -3.69 4.33
CA GLU A 111 -17.01 -2.27 4.63
C GLU A 111 -18.30 -1.97 5.42
N ARG A 112 -19.46 -2.47 4.94
CA ARG A 112 -20.75 -2.34 5.66
C ARG A 112 -20.69 -2.96 7.06
N SER A 113 -20.05 -4.12 7.20
CA SER A 113 -19.93 -4.79 8.50
C SER A 113 -19.05 -3.97 9.47
N ARG A 114 -18.00 -3.33 8.96
CA ARG A 114 -17.16 -2.40 9.74
C ARG A 114 -17.93 -1.17 10.17
N GLU A 115 -18.71 -0.57 9.27
CA GLU A 115 -19.52 0.61 9.59
C GLU A 115 -20.46 0.34 10.77
N VAL A 116 -21.11 -0.82 10.81
CA VAL A 116 -21.95 -1.24 11.94
C VAL A 116 -21.14 -1.38 13.23
N GLN A 117 -19.95 -1.98 13.17
CA GLN A 117 -19.06 -2.13 14.33
C GLN A 117 -18.52 -0.78 14.82
N ARG A 118 -18.26 0.16 13.92
CA ARG A 118 -17.78 1.52 14.25
C ARG A 118 -18.83 2.34 14.99
N GLN A 119 -20.11 2.22 14.62
CA GLN A 119 -21.21 2.91 15.29
C GLN A 119 -21.26 2.60 16.80
N SER A 120 -20.81 1.42 17.23
CA SER A 120 -20.74 1.07 18.65
C SER A 120 -19.61 1.75 19.42
N ARG A 121 -18.64 2.37 18.74
CA ARG A 121 -17.44 3.02 19.31
C ARG A 121 -17.41 4.54 19.14
N GLN A 122 -18.56 5.17 18.86
CA GLN A 122 -18.67 6.61 18.56
C GLN A 122 -18.27 7.55 19.72
N HIS A 123 -18.08 7.01 20.92
CA HIS A 123 -17.78 7.81 22.12
C HIS A 123 -16.30 7.78 22.53
N GLU A 124 -15.47 7.04 21.80
CA GLU A 124 -14.05 6.90 22.09
C GLU A 124 -13.24 7.83 21.18
N PHE A 125 -12.27 8.54 21.77
CA PHE A 125 -11.35 9.38 21.00
C PHE A 125 -10.43 8.49 20.17
N LYS A 126 -10.38 8.75 18.86
CA LYS A 126 -9.65 7.96 17.87
C LYS A 126 -8.46 8.75 17.35
N ALA A 127 -7.27 8.17 17.42
CA ALA A 127 -6.09 8.72 16.79
C ALA A 127 -5.51 7.71 15.79
N SER A 128 -5.11 8.20 14.61
CA SER A 128 -4.50 7.37 13.58
C SER A 128 -3.04 7.76 13.34
N LEU A 129 -2.16 6.77 13.36
CA LEU A 129 -0.75 6.92 13.00
C LEU A 129 -0.62 6.91 11.48
N VAL A 130 -0.24 8.03 10.91
CA VAL A 130 0.06 8.20 9.48
C VAL A 130 1.53 8.54 9.29
N GLY A 131 2.07 8.31 8.11
CA GLY A 131 3.47 8.63 7.85
C GLY A 131 4.10 7.72 6.81
N TYR A 132 5.29 8.08 6.39
CA TYR A 132 6.04 7.34 5.40
C TYR A 132 6.32 5.90 5.86
N THR A 133 6.54 4.98 4.91
CA THR A 133 6.90 3.61 5.27
C THR A 133 8.20 3.59 6.07
N ASN A 134 8.25 2.72 7.08
CA ASN A 134 9.40 2.60 7.98
C ASN A 134 9.69 3.83 8.88
N ALA A 135 8.76 4.80 9.01
CA ALA A 135 8.93 5.94 9.94
C ALA A 135 8.80 5.55 11.42
N GLY A 136 8.36 4.33 11.72
CA GLY A 136 8.27 3.81 13.08
C GLY A 136 6.87 3.86 13.69
N LYS A 137 5.80 3.95 12.89
CA LYS A 137 4.40 3.96 13.35
C LYS A 137 4.06 2.78 14.26
N SER A 138 4.34 1.56 13.83
CA SER A 138 4.10 0.33 14.62
C SER A 138 4.92 0.29 15.91
N SER A 139 6.10 0.89 15.93
CA SER A 139 6.92 1.02 17.14
C SER A 139 6.27 1.95 18.16
N ILE A 140 5.72 3.07 17.70
CA ILE A 140 4.97 4.02 18.53
C ILE A 140 3.69 3.37 19.07
N LEU A 141 2.91 2.68 18.20
CA LEU A 141 1.74 1.95 18.66
C LEU A 141 2.09 0.97 19.78
N ARG A 142 3.14 0.16 19.59
CA ARG A 142 3.59 -0.82 20.59
C ARG A 142 4.00 -0.16 21.91
N ALA A 143 4.70 0.97 21.83
CA ALA A 143 5.15 1.69 23.02
C ALA A 143 4.01 2.31 23.81
N LEU A 144 3.04 2.93 23.10
CA LEU A 144 1.92 3.64 23.75
C LEU A 144 0.81 2.71 24.26
N SER A 145 0.59 1.57 23.58
CA SER A 145 -0.46 0.62 23.96
C SER A 145 -0.01 -0.47 24.94
N ASN A 146 1.27 -0.49 25.34
CA ASN A 146 1.85 -1.57 26.14
C ASN A 146 1.57 -2.98 25.57
N ALA A 147 1.48 -3.10 24.25
CA ALA A 147 1.12 -4.31 23.52
C ALA A 147 2.38 -4.97 22.92
N PRO A 148 3.07 -5.86 23.65
CA PRO A 148 4.30 -6.49 23.18
C PRO A 148 4.09 -7.41 21.96
N GLU A 149 2.85 -7.85 21.74
CA GLU A 149 2.45 -8.64 20.58
C GLU A 149 2.40 -7.85 19.26
N VAL A 150 2.46 -6.52 19.32
CA VAL A 150 2.56 -5.70 18.10
C VAL A 150 3.88 -5.97 17.40
N HIS A 151 3.78 -6.60 16.26
CA HIS A 151 4.96 -6.98 15.48
C HIS A 151 5.57 -5.77 14.79
N VAL A 152 6.82 -5.48 15.13
CA VAL A 152 7.59 -4.39 14.55
C VAL A 152 8.71 -5.00 13.72
N GLU A 153 8.77 -4.64 12.45
CA GLU A 153 9.83 -5.05 11.53
C GLU A 153 10.47 -3.80 10.92
N ASP A 154 11.79 -3.80 10.82
CA ASP A 154 12.55 -2.79 10.06
C ASP A 154 12.51 -3.12 8.57
N ARG A 155 11.33 -3.00 7.99
CA ARG A 155 11.06 -3.31 6.57
C ARG A 155 9.96 -2.43 6.03
N LEU A 156 10.02 -2.17 4.71
CA LEU A 156 8.97 -1.44 4.01
C LEU A 156 7.63 -2.19 4.14
N PHE A 157 6.56 -1.42 4.40
CA PHE A 157 5.19 -1.93 4.53
C PHE A 157 5.06 -3.07 5.55
N ALA A 158 5.68 -2.90 6.73
CA ALA A 158 5.55 -3.87 7.81
C ALA A 158 4.10 -4.06 8.23
N THR A 159 3.30 -3.00 8.20
CA THR A 159 1.86 -2.99 8.47
C THR A 159 1.11 -2.73 7.16
N LEU A 160 0.23 -3.66 6.78
CA LEU A 160 -0.71 -3.51 5.69
C LEU A 160 -2.16 -3.51 6.20
N ASP A 161 -2.43 -4.33 7.21
CA ASP A 161 -3.72 -4.38 7.90
C ASP A 161 -3.75 -3.34 9.02
N PRO A 162 -4.78 -2.45 9.09
CA PRO A 162 -4.91 -1.52 10.21
C PRO A 162 -4.95 -2.26 11.54
N LEU A 163 -4.18 -1.81 12.51
CA LEU A 163 -4.11 -2.40 13.83
C LEU A 163 -4.50 -1.36 14.89
N THR A 164 -5.67 -1.54 15.48
CA THR A 164 -6.16 -0.65 16.54
C THR A 164 -5.87 -1.25 17.92
N ARG A 165 -5.38 -0.43 18.83
CA ARG A 165 -5.14 -0.74 20.25
C ARG A 165 -5.62 0.40 21.12
N GLU A 166 -6.02 0.06 22.35
CA GLU A 166 -6.23 1.05 23.38
C GLU A 166 -4.87 1.53 23.91
N ALA A 167 -4.75 2.83 24.06
CA ALA A 167 -3.61 3.48 24.66
C ALA A 167 -4.09 4.38 25.82
N ASP A 168 -3.43 4.29 26.97
CA ASP A 168 -3.70 5.17 28.10
C ASP A 168 -2.82 6.43 27.98
N VAL A 169 -3.45 7.59 27.86
CA VAL A 169 -2.78 8.89 27.78
C VAL A 169 -3.20 9.72 28.99
N GLY A 170 -2.41 9.67 30.05
CA GLY A 170 -2.80 10.25 31.33
C GLY A 170 -4.04 9.56 31.90
N ASP A 171 -5.11 10.35 32.12
CA ASP A 171 -6.39 9.83 32.63
C ASP A 171 -7.39 9.47 31.52
N ALA A 172 -7.00 9.62 30.24
CA ALA A 172 -7.86 9.37 29.08
C ALA A 172 -7.47 8.08 28.35
N ARG A 173 -8.49 7.37 27.82
CA ARG A 173 -8.29 6.28 26.87
C ARG A 173 -8.45 6.79 25.46
N VAL A 174 -7.54 6.36 24.59
CA VAL A 174 -7.52 6.68 23.18
C VAL A 174 -7.43 5.39 22.37
N LEU A 175 -8.24 5.28 21.34
CA LEU A 175 -8.06 4.23 20.33
C LEU A 175 -6.99 4.68 19.33
N LEU A 176 -5.85 4.03 19.38
CA LEU A 176 -4.72 4.33 18.50
C LEU A 176 -4.64 3.27 17.39
N THR A 177 -4.70 3.72 16.13
CA THR A 177 -4.67 2.84 14.95
C THR A 177 -3.36 3.04 14.17
N ASP A 178 -2.60 1.96 13.96
CA ASP A 178 -1.48 1.92 13.02
C ASP A 178 -2.02 1.67 11.60
N THR A 179 -1.60 2.50 10.66
CA THR A 179 -2.03 2.41 9.26
C THR A 179 -0.89 1.99 8.33
N VAL A 180 -1.23 1.65 7.08
CA VAL A 180 -0.24 1.37 6.06
C VAL A 180 0.70 2.58 5.85
N GLY A 181 2.00 2.31 5.70
CA GLY A 181 2.96 3.37 5.41
C GLY A 181 2.86 3.87 3.97
N PHE A 182 2.96 5.17 3.78
CA PHE A 182 3.00 5.78 2.46
C PHE A 182 4.40 5.67 1.84
N ILE A 183 4.47 5.74 0.53
CA ILE A 183 5.71 5.76 -0.24
C ILE A 183 5.56 6.69 -1.43
N ARG A 184 6.66 7.28 -1.85
CA ARG A 184 6.70 8.11 -3.07
C ARG A 184 6.25 7.31 -4.29
N LYS A 185 5.50 7.96 -5.20
CA LYS A 185 4.97 7.34 -6.43
C LYS A 185 4.13 6.09 -6.16
N LEU A 186 3.31 6.12 -5.11
CA LEU A 186 2.34 5.05 -4.88
C LEU A 186 1.32 5.05 -6.03
N PRO A 187 1.16 3.95 -6.77
CA PRO A 187 0.22 3.91 -7.88
C PRO A 187 -1.21 4.19 -7.43
N HIS A 188 -1.93 5.07 -8.15
CA HIS A 188 -3.31 5.48 -7.79
C HIS A 188 -4.29 4.31 -7.67
N HIS A 189 -4.12 3.25 -8.48
CA HIS A 189 -4.96 2.05 -8.37
C HIS A 189 -4.73 1.29 -7.06
N LEU A 190 -3.52 1.38 -6.46
CA LEU A 190 -3.26 0.84 -5.14
C LEU A 190 -3.93 1.67 -4.05
N VAL A 191 -3.86 2.99 -4.12
CA VAL A 191 -4.56 3.89 -3.19
C VAL A 191 -6.07 3.58 -3.20
N ALA A 192 -6.65 3.41 -4.40
CA ALA A 192 -8.07 3.06 -4.54
C ALA A 192 -8.42 1.70 -3.93
N SER A 193 -7.54 0.70 -4.06
CA SER A 193 -7.75 -0.64 -3.49
C SER A 193 -7.62 -0.67 -1.97
N PHE A 194 -6.80 0.22 -1.40
CA PHE A 194 -6.61 0.36 0.04
C PHE A 194 -7.46 1.46 0.68
N ARG A 195 -8.37 2.08 -0.08
CA ARG A 195 -9.23 3.16 0.42
C ARG A 195 -9.98 2.75 1.69
N ALA A 196 -10.49 1.52 1.76
CA ALA A 196 -11.18 1.01 2.94
C ALA A 196 -10.29 0.90 4.19
N THR A 197 -8.98 0.61 4.02
CA THR A 197 -8.01 0.62 5.12
C THR A 197 -7.58 2.04 5.50
N LEU A 198 -7.67 2.97 4.56
CA LEU A 198 -7.38 4.39 4.77
C LEU A 198 -8.59 5.19 5.29
N GLU A 199 -9.79 4.60 5.32
CA GLU A 199 -10.98 5.20 5.95
C GLU A 199 -10.79 5.44 7.45
N GLU A 200 -9.98 4.62 8.13
CA GLU A 200 -9.60 4.84 9.54
C GLU A 200 -8.85 6.18 9.74
N VAL A 201 -8.24 6.72 8.68
CA VAL A 201 -7.61 8.04 8.70
C VAL A 201 -8.66 9.14 8.68
N ASN A 202 -9.70 8.98 7.83
CA ASN A 202 -10.79 9.97 7.68
C ASN A 202 -11.71 10.01 8.91
N GLU A 203 -11.78 8.92 9.67
CA GLU A 203 -12.62 8.81 10.88
C GLU A 203 -11.87 9.13 12.17
N ALA A 204 -10.59 9.46 12.09
CA ALA A 204 -9.80 9.82 13.26
C ALA A 204 -10.12 11.24 13.72
N ASP A 205 -10.19 11.45 15.04
CA ASP A 205 -10.28 12.77 15.66
C ASP A 205 -8.93 13.49 15.65
N LEU A 206 -7.82 12.74 15.49
CA LEU A 206 -6.46 13.25 15.45
C LEU A 206 -5.58 12.36 14.57
N LEU A 207 -4.78 12.98 13.73
CA LEU A 207 -3.71 12.30 12.99
C LEU A 207 -2.37 12.52 13.67
N LEU A 208 -1.67 11.45 13.98
CA LEU A 208 -0.28 11.47 14.42
C LEU A 208 0.61 11.22 13.20
N HIS A 209 1.13 12.30 12.60
CA HIS A 209 2.00 12.19 11.44
C HIS A 209 3.43 11.88 11.90
N VAL A 210 3.81 10.62 11.81
CA VAL A 210 5.12 10.10 12.21
C VAL A 210 6.14 10.33 11.11
N ILE A 211 7.18 11.06 11.45
CA ILE A 211 8.28 11.46 10.56
C ILE A 211 9.56 10.82 11.06
N ASP A 212 10.30 10.16 10.17
CA ASP A 212 11.66 9.68 10.46
C ASP A 212 12.63 10.88 10.37
N ALA A 213 12.94 11.49 11.51
CA ALA A 213 13.80 12.66 11.59
C ALA A 213 15.26 12.38 11.19
N SER A 214 15.68 11.12 11.24
CA SER A 214 17.05 10.72 10.88
C SER A 214 17.28 10.62 9.37
N HIS A 215 16.22 10.66 8.56
CA HIS A 215 16.34 10.53 7.12
C HIS A 215 16.63 11.88 6.48
N GLU A 216 17.68 11.95 5.63
CA GLU A 216 18.10 13.20 4.96
C GLU A 216 17.01 13.90 4.11
N HIS A 217 16.01 13.12 3.65
CA HIS A 217 14.87 13.60 2.86
C HIS A 217 13.55 13.55 3.63
N TRP A 218 13.56 13.75 4.95
CA TRP A 218 12.35 13.67 5.76
C TRP A 218 11.26 14.68 5.37
N GLU A 219 11.64 15.87 4.89
CA GLU A 219 10.71 16.89 4.40
C GLU A 219 9.98 16.41 3.14
N GLU A 220 10.70 15.76 2.22
CA GLU A 220 10.14 15.16 1.01
C GLU A 220 9.15 14.03 1.38
N HIS A 221 9.51 13.20 2.37
CA HIS A 221 8.65 12.16 2.89
C HIS A 221 7.39 12.73 3.52
N LYS A 222 7.52 13.80 4.31
CA LYS A 222 6.37 14.52 4.89
C LYS A 222 5.46 15.04 3.79
N PHE A 223 6.00 15.71 2.78
CA PHE A 223 5.24 16.26 1.65
C PHE A 223 4.45 15.17 0.89
N VAL A 224 5.06 14.01 0.66
CA VAL A 224 4.39 12.86 0.03
C VAL A 224 3.19 12.41 0.85
N VAL A 225 3.34 12.33 2.17
CA VAL A 225 2.24 11.93 3.07
C VAL A 225 1.12 12.96 3.06
N ASP A 226 1.46 14.25 3.17
CA ASP A 226 0.49 15.34 3.14
C ASP A 226 -0.32 15.33 1.83
N THR A 227 0.34 15.12 0.68
CA THR A 227 -0.33 15.01 -0.62
C THR A 227 -1.33 13.85 -0.65
N VAL A 228 -0.95 12.68 -0.12
CA VAL A 228 -1.86 11.52 -0.09
C VAL A 228 -3.03 11.77 0.88
N LEU A 229 -2.81 12.42 2.01
CA LEU A 229 -3.88 12.78 2.94
C LEU A 229 -4.89 13.74 2.29
N GLU A 230 -4.42 14.71 1.50
CA GLU A 230 -5.29 15.59 0.69
C GLU A 230 -6.13 14.78 -0.32
N GLU A 231 -5.50 13.86 -1.07
CA GLU A 231 -6.19 12.98 -2.04
C GLU A 231 -7.26 12.09 -1.37
N LEU A 232 -7.05 11.72 -0.12
CA LEU A 232 -8.00 10.95 0.69
C LEU A 232 -9.12 11.80 1.29
N GLY A 233 -9.01 13.13 1.25
CA GLY A 233 -9.93 14.06 1.89
C GLY A 233 -9.75 14.16 3.41
N ALA A 234 -8.57 13.80 3.91
CA ALA A 234 -8.20 13.81 5.33
C ALA A 234 -7.46 15.10 5.74
N ASN A 235 -7.77 16.21 5.10
CA ASN A 235 -7.16 17.51 5.33
C ASN A 235 -7.90 18.37 6.38
N GLU A 236 -9.05 17.91 6.86
CA GLU A 236 -9.84 18.61 7.89
C GLU A 236 -9.49 18.16 9.32
N GLN A 237 -8.84 17.00 9.47
CA GLN A 237 -8.47 16.46 10.78
C GLN A 237 -7.28 17.25 11.36
N PRO A 238 -7.26 17.47 12.68
CA PRO A 238 -6.08 17.96 13.38
C PRO A 238 -4.89 17.03 13.16
N VAL A 239 -3.72 17.59 12.87
CA VAL A 239 -2.48 16.81 12.67
C VAL A 239 -1.46 17.20 13.72
N LEU A 240 -0.91 16.22 14.42
CA LEU A 240 0.24 16.37 15.31
C LEU A 240 1.46 15.72 14.65
N LEU A 241 2.51 16.51 14.40
CA LEU A 241 3.77 16.00 13.87
C LEU A 241 4.55 15.30 14.99
N VAL A 242 5.00 14.08 14.73
CA VAL A 242 5.78 13.24 15.64
C VAL A 242 7.12 12.93 14.98
N PHE A 243 8.16 13.64 15.36
CA PHE A 243 9.52 13.38 14.91
C PHE A 243 10.10 12.18 15.66
N ASN A 244 10.24 11.07 14.97
CA ASN A 244 10.75 9.81 15.50
C ASN A 244 12.21 9.59 15.11
N LYS A 245 12.89 8.66 15.79
CA LYS A 245 14.30 8.29 15.59
C LYS A 245 15.27 9.44 15.85
N ILE A 246 14.91 10.36 16.72
CA ILE A 246 15.75 11.50 17.13
C ILE A 246 17.03 11.07 17.84
N ASP A 247 17.08 9.85 18.36
CA ASP A 247 18.26 9.20 18.92
C ASP A 247 19.37 8.95 17.88
N GLN A 248 19.06 9.05 16.60
CA GLN A 248 20.02 8.91 15.50
C GLN A 248 20.56 10.25 14.98
N LEU A 249 20.06 11.37 15.51
CA LEU A 249 20.50 12.70 15.17
C LEU A 249 21.68 13.14 16.04
N ASP A 250 22.54 13.96 15.46
CA ASP A 250 23.55 14.72 16.21
C ASP A 250 22.95 16.01 16.83
N GLU A 251 23.74 16.77 17.57
CA GLU A 251 23.29 18.01 18.22
C GLU A 251 22.81 19.08 17.22
N GLU A 252 23.42 19.14 16.02
CA GLU A 252 23.03 20.08 14.95
C GLU A 252 21.66 19.70 14.37
N GLY A 253 21.45 18.40 14.10
CA GLY A 253 20.17 17.87 13.62
C GLY A 253 19.02 18.08 14.61
N LEU A 254 19.28 17.90 15.92
CA LEU A 254 18.29 18.18 16.97
C LEU A 254 17.94 19.68 17.04
N HIS A 255 18.93 20.56 16.86
CA HIS A 255 18.69 22.01 16.85
C HIS A 255 17.84 22.42 15.65
N ALA A 256 18.09 21.86 14.46
CA ALA A 256 17.34 22.14 13.24
C ALA A 256 15.86 21.73 13.30
N LEU A 257 15.51 20.76 14.16
CA LEU A 257 14.11 20.37 14.38
C LEU A 257 13.34 21.34 15.30
N HIS A 258 14.05 22.22 16.05
CA HIS A 258 13.44 23.17 16.98
C HIS A 258 13.25 24.57 16.39
N GLU A 259 13.79 24.84 15.20
CA GLU A 259 13.60 26.09 14.42
C GLU A 259 12.40 25.96 13.46
#